data_541c58d0e5f4fa644617e49f06279221
#
_entry.id   541c58d0e5f4fa644617e49f06279221
#
_cell.length_a   1.000
_cell.length_b   1.000
_cell.length_c   1.000
_cell.angle_alpha   90.00
_cell.angle_beta   90.00
_cell.angle_gamma   90.00
#
_symmetry.space_group_name_H-M   'P 1'
#
loop_
_entity.id
_entity.type
_entity.pdbx_description
1 polymer ?
#
loop_
_entity_poly.entity_id
_entity_poly.type
_entity_poly.pdbx_seq_one_letter_code
_entity_poly.pdbx_strand_id
1 'polypeptide(L)'
;MLGRTANGLYWMFRYIERAENIARLVDAGLRMSLTRSSAGDDNWDGVLQSAGVREAYDEGHAKLTNADAIDYLLRDRANPSSVMSCIDSGRNNARMVRTALTRETWEATNECWIDLKSLLEKRVKPAEMPEVIDAIKRRAGLIRGAFHGSTLRNELYNFARIGTFIERADNTSRILDVKYYVLLPSVSAVGSSLDNVQWESILRSVSAHRAYSWAYDGEYRAMNIADFLTLNVQMPRSLAYCYEKIVSNLGYLAQDYEERLPAHDTADAIRTTLQTRAIRDIMDQGLHEFLEDFVSRNNQLGAEISNGYRFYV
;
A
#
# COMPACT_ATOMS: atom_id res chain seq x y z
N MET A 1 -11.15 24.98 1.58
CA MET A 1 -9.75 24.93 2.11
C MET A 1 -8.77 25.36 1.02
N LEU A 2 -7.57 25.86 1.41
CA LEU A 2 -6.51 26.16 0.43
C LEU A 2 -5.97 24.85 -0.18
N GLY A 3 -5.78 24.82 -1.50
CA GLY A 3 -5.24 23.63 -2.22
C GLY A 3 -3.94 23.13 -1.63
N ARG A 4 -3.07 24.03 -1.17
CA ARG A 4 -1.81 23.68 -0.48
C ARG A 4 -2.00 22.87 0.83
N THR A 5 -3.06 23.16 1.59
CA THR A 5 -3.35 22.41 2.83
C THR A 5 -3.92 21.02 2.48
N ALA A 6 -4.81 20.95 1.49
CA ALA A 6 -5.33 19.69 0.97
C ALA A 6 -4.19 18.80 0.47
N ASN A 7 -3.30 19.34 -0.35
CA ASN A 7 -2.09 18.69 -0.86
C ASN A 7 -1.24 18.12 0.27
N GLY A 8 -0.91 18.95 1.27
CA GLY A 8 -0.06 18.52 2.38
C GLY A 8 -0.66 17.36 3.18
N LEU A 9 -1.97 17.40 3.48
CA LEU A 9 -2.66 16.30 4.18
C LEU A 9 -2.75 15.04 3.33
N TYR A 10 -3.16 15.17 2.08
CA TYR A 10 -3.25 14.06 1.13
C TYR A 10 -1.91 13.33 0.99
N TRP A 11 -0.82 14.04 0.73
CA TRP A 11 0.49 13.46 0.56
C TRP A 11 1.12 12.98 1.86
N MET A 12 0.89 13.66 3.00
CA MET A 12 1.31 13.17 4.31
C MET A 12 0.82 11.74 4.54
N PHE A 13 -0.48 11.52 4.35
CA PHE A 13 -1.07 10.21 4.59
C PHE A 13 -0.76 9.19 3.50
N ARG A 14 -0.54 9.61 2.26
CA ARG A 14 0.02 8.72 1.23
C ARG A 14 1.40 8.22 1.62
N TYR A 15 2.30 9.10 2.03
CA TYR A 15 3.67 8.71 2.42
C TYR A 15 3.69 7.82 3.66
N ILE A 16 2.87 8.09 4.67
CA ILE A 16 2.77 7.25 5.87
C ILE A 16 2.27 5.85 5.50
N GLU A 17 1.24 5.75 4.66
CA GLU A 17 0.72 4.46 4.20
C GLU A 17 1.75 3.76 3.30
N ARG A 18 2.46 4.47 2.42
CA ARG A 18 3.52 3.91 1.56
C ARG A 18 4.67 3.33 2.38
N ALA A 19 5.13 4.01 3.41
CA ALA A 19 6.16 3.49 4.30
C ALA A 19 5.76 2.15 4.93
N GLU A 20 4.52 2.05 5.43
CA GLU A 20 3.98 0.77 5.94
C GLU A 20 3.89 -0.28 4.83
N ASN A 21 3.46 0.13 3.65
CA ASN A 21 3.26 -0.75 2.51
C ASN A 21 4.56 -1.35 1.99
N ILE A 22 5.63 -0.57 1.91
CA ILE A 22 6.97 -1.08 1.57
C ILE A 22 7.44 -2.09 2.61
N ALA A 23 7.24 -1.83 3.91
CA ALA A 23 7.55 -2.82 4.95
C ALA A 23 6.75 -4.12 4.77
N ARG A 24 5.48 -4.05 4.37
CA ARG A 24 4.64 -5.22 4.06
C ARG A 24 5.12 -5.98 2.83
N LEU A 25 5.58 -5.26 1.81
CA LEU A 25 6.12 -5.86 0.59
C LEU A 25 7.43 -6.60 0.89
N VAL A 26 8.30 -6.01 1.72
CA VAL A 26 9.51 -6.68 2.23
C VAL A 26 9.14 -7.94 3.05
N ASP A 27 8.11 -7.87 3.92
CA ASP A 27 7.60 -9.04 4.66
C ASP A 27 7.11 -10.14 3.70
N ALA A 28 6.40 -9.78 2.63
CA ALA A 28 5.97 -10.72 1.60
C ALA A 28 7.16 -11.41 0.91
N GLY A 29 8.15 -10.63 0.47
CA GLY A 29 9.37 -11.15 -0.16
C GLY A 29 10.15 -12.11 0.76
N LEU A 30 10.31 -11.74 2.04
CA LEU A 30 10.98 -12.60 3.04
C LEU A 30 10.22 -13.93 3.25
N ARG A 31 8.90 -13.88 3.39
CA ARG A 31 8.09 -15.11 3.55
C ARG A 31 8.14 -16.00 2.32
N MET A 32 8.10 -15.41 1.13
CA MET A 32 8.19 -16.16 -0.12
C MET A 32 9.58 -16.80 -0.30
N SER A 33 10.66 -16.13 0.12
CA SER A 33 11.99 -16.70 0.06
C SER A 33 12.14 -17.97 0.92
N LEU A 34 11.38 -18.10 2.00
CA LEU A 34 11.37 -19.31 2.84
C LEU A 34 10.65 -20.51 2.20
N THR A 35 9.88 -20.29 1.15
CA THR A 35 9.11 -21.36 0.47
C THR A 35 9.86 -21.99 -0.70
N ARG A 36 11.04 -21.48 -1.07
CA ARG A 36 11.84 -21.99 -2.20
C ARG A 36 13.00 -22.89 -1.74
N SER A 37 13.22 -23.94 -2.50
CA SER A 37 14.33 -24.88 -2.27
C SER A 37 15.65 -24.45 -2.94
N SER A 38 15.65 -23.43 -3.78
CA SER A 38 16.85 -22.86 -4.41
C SER A 38 17.13 -21.45 -3.88
N ALA A 39 18.33 -21.24 -3.36
CA ALA A 39 18.83 -19.92 -2.94
C ALA A 39 19.16 -19.07 -4.18
N GLY A 40 18.15 -18.47 -4.81
CA GLY A 40 18.31 -17.57 -5.93
C GLY A 40 17.87 -16.14 -5.60
N ASP A 41 18.54 -15.15 -6.16
CA ASP A 41 18.24 -13.72 -6.03
C ASP A 41 16.91 -13.32 -6.74
N ASP A 42 16.31 -14.25 -7.51
CA ASP A 42 15.13 -14.03 -8.36
C ASP A 42 13.88 -13.54 -7.61
N ASN A 43 13.76 -13.85 -6.32
CA ASN A 43 12.58 -13.40 -5.53
C ASN A 43 12.55 -11.90 -5.33
N TRP A 44 13.71 -11.26 -5.17
CA TRP A 44 13.80 -9.83 -4.93
C TRP A 44 13.65 -9.01 -6.20
N ASP A 45 13.92 -9.61 -7.35
CA ASP A 45 13.57 -9.03 -8.64
C ASP A 45 12.07 -8.75 -8.73
N GLY A 46 11.23 -9.75 -8.49
CA GLY A 46 9.77 -9.61 -8.45
C GLY A 46 9.26 -8.62 -7.40
N VAL A 47 9.92 -8.57 -6.23
CA VAL A 47 9.57 -7.58 -5.18
C VAL A 47 9.87 -6.15 -5.64
N LEU A 48 11.03 -5.90 -6.28
CA LEU A 48 11.39 -4.59 -6.81
C LEU A 48 10.49 -4.19 -7.99
N GLN A 49 10.11 -5.14 -8.86
CA GLN A 49 9.16 -4.91 -9.94
C GLN A 49 7.79 -4.53 -9.39
N SER A 50 7.25 -5.31 -8.46
CA SER A 50 5.96 -5.00 -7.81
C SER A 50 5.99 -3.68 -7.05
N ALA A 51 7.14 -3.31 -6.45
CA ALA A 51 7.31 -1.99 -5.84
C ALA A 51 7.36 -0.85 -6.88
N GLY A 52 7.54 -1.15 -8.17
CA GLY A 52 7.69 -0.17 -9.24
C GLY A 52 9.01 0.61 -9.16
N VAL A 53 10.08 -0.01 -8.64
CA VAL A 53 11.39 0.63 -8.43
C VAL A 53 12.54 -0.16 -9.04
N ARG A 54 12.23 -1.18 -9.85
CA ARG A 54 13.25 -2.08 -10.42
C ARG A 54 14.23 -1.35 -11.34
N GLU A 55 13.72 -0.53 -12.25
CA GLU A 55 14.56 0.24 -13.18
C GLU A 55 15.49 1.21 -12.44
N ALA A 56 14.93 1.97 -11.48
CA ALA A 56 15.71 2.91 -10.67
C ALA A 56 16.74 2.20 -9.77
N TYR A 57 16.45 0.96 -9.33
CA TYR A 57 17.43 0.14 -8.63
C TYR A 57 18.64 -0.19 -9.53
N ASP A 58 18.40 -0.59 -10.79
CA ASP A 58 19.44 -0.97 -11.75
C ASP A 58 20.36 0.19 -12.13
N GLU A 59 19.85 1.42 -12.15
CA GLU A 59 20.67 2.60 -12.39
C GLU A 59 21.74 2.82 -11.31
N GLY A 60 21.46 2.39 -10.07
CA GLY A 60 22.37 2.57 -8.92
C GLY A 60 23.15 1.32 -8.50
N HIS A 61 22.79 0.14 -9.00
CA HIS A 61 23.34 -1.13 -8.51
C HIS A 61 23.77 -2.06 -9.64
N ALA A 62 25.04 -2.47 -9.66
CA ALA A 62 25.59 -3.35 -10.69
C ALA A 62 25.08 -4.80 -10.63
N LYS A 63 24.56 -5.22 -9.47
CA LYS A 63 24.03 -6.58 -9.23
C LYS A 63 22.87 -6.52 -8.24
N LEU A 64 21.90 -7.42 -8.43
CA LEU A 64 20.85 -7.65 -7.47
C LEU A 64 21.35 -8.61 -6.38
N THR A 65 21.26 -8.19 -5.12
CA THR A 65 21.38 -9.06 -3.96
C THR A 65 20.19 -8.84 -3.01
N ASN A 66 19.81 -9.88 -2.28
CA ASN A 66 18.72 -9.77 -1.29
C ASN A 66 18.97 -8.64 -0.30
N ALA A 67 20.21 -8.52 0.19
CA ALA A 67 20.60 -7.53 1.18
C ALA A 67 20.53 -6.10 0.63
N ASP A 68 20.91 -5.88 -0.62
CA ASP A 68 20.89 -4.56 -1.27
C ASP A 68 19.46 -4.18 -1.66
N ALA A 69 18.65 -5.11 -2.16
CA ALA A 69 17.24 -4.87 -2.47
C ALA A 69 16.45 -4.46 -1.20
N ILE A 70 16.65 -5.17 -0.09
CA ILE A 70 16.02 -4.83 1.20
C ILE A 70 16.48 -3.46 1.69
N ASP A 71 17.78 -3.18 1.63
CA ASP A 71 18.34 -1.90 2.05
C ASP A 71 17.81 -0.74 1.21
N TYR A 72 17.72 -0.93 -0.11
CA TYR A 72 17.14 0.02 -1.06
C TYR A 72 15.68 0.35 -0.76
N LEU A 73 14.89 -0.66 -0.42
CA LEU A 73 13.47 -0.49 -0.07
C LEU A 73 13.28 0.16 1.32
N LEU A 74 14.15 -0.11 2.27
CA LEU A 74 13.98 0.39 3.64
C LEU A 74 14.66 1.75 3.87
N ARG A 75 15.86 1.97 3.36
CA ARG A 75 16.76 3.02 3.81
C ARG A 75 17.28 3.97 2.74
N ASP A 76 17.44 3.48 1.51
CA ASP A 76 18.14 4.26 0.48
C ASP A 76 17.41 5.56 0.17
N ARG A 77 18.14 6.67 0.28
CA ARG A 77 17.63 8.03 0.01
C ARG A 77 17.47 8.32 -1.47
N ALA A 78 18.17 7.59 -2.34
CA ALA A 78 18.00 7.68 -3.78
C ALA A 78 16.64 7.10 -4.20
N ASN A 79 16.08 6.19 -3.40
CA ASN A 79 14.74 5.67 -3.61
C ASN A 79 13.68 6.57 -2.91
N PRO A 80 12.89 7.37 -3.64
CA PRO A 80 11.88 8.24 -3.07
C PRO A 80 10.73 7.46 -2.39
N SER A 81 10.60 6.18 -2.71
CA SER A 81 9.62 5.25 -2.11
C SER A 81 10.20 4.42 -0.97
N SER A 82 11.47 4.56 -0.60
CA SER A 82 12.00 3.85 0.58
C SER A 82 11.24 4.27 1.85
N VAL A 83 11.22 3.39 2.86
CA VAL A 83 10.55 3.70 4.14
C VAL A 83 11.06 5.02 4.71
N MET A 84 12.39 5.24 4.72
CA MET A 84 12.95 6.48 5.26
C MET A 84 12.60 7.71 4.44
N SER A 85 12.65 7.64 3.11
CA SER A 85 12.25 8.75 2.23
C SER A 85 10.76 9.09 2.39
N CYS A 86 9.91 8.08 2.53
CA CYS A 86 8.48 8.25 2.77
C CYS A 86 8.20 8.90 4.14
N ILE A 87 8.85 8.45 5.22
CA ILE A 87 8.65 9.03 6.55
C ILE A 87 9.18 10.46 6.62
N ASP A 88 10.30 10.77 5.99
CA ASP A 88 10.80 12.14 5.86
C ASP A 88 9.80 13.04 5.11
N SER A 89 9.31 12.58 3.97
CA SER A 89 8.32 13.30 3.16
C SER A 89 7.01 13.48 3.91
N GLY A 90 6.53 12.44 4.59
CA GLY A 90 5.33 12.51 5.43
C GLY A 90 5.46 13.54 6.55
N ARG A 91 6.60 13.56 7.26
CA ARG A 91 6.88 14.55 8.31
C ARG A 91 7.03 15.96 7.76
N ASN A 92 7.66 16.14 6.60
CA ASN A 92 7.78 17.44 5.95
C ASN A 92 6.41 18.00 5.55
N ASN A 93 5.53 17.17 5.00
CA ASN A 93 4.14 17.54 4.72
C ASN A 93 3.40 17.90 6.02
N ALA A 94 3.56 17.12 7.10
CA ALA A 94 2.97 17.43 8.40
C ALA A 94 3.43 18.80 8.94
N ARG A 95 4.70 19.17 8.74
CA ARG A 95 5.22 20.51 9.13
C ARG A 95 4.56 21.63 8.33
N MET A 96 4.38 21.44 7.02
CA MET A 96 3.74 22.45 6.16
C MET A 96 2.29 22.70 6.55
N VAL A 97 1.58 21.67 7.01
CA VAL A 97 0.17 21.77 7.43
C VAL A 97 -0.03 21.70 8.94
N ARG A 98 0.98 22.12 9.72
CA ARG A 98 0.99 21.96 11.16
C ARG A 98 -0.23 22.53 11.87
N THR A 99 -0.78 23.62 11.37
CA THR A 99 -1.97 24.29 11.94
C THR A 99 -3.28 23.53 11.64
N ALA A 100 -3.27 22.60 10.69
CA ALA A 100 -4.40 21.75 10.35
C ALA A 100 -4.36 20.39 11.08
N LEU A 101 -3.28 20.11 11.83
CA LEU A 101 -3.12 18.87 12.59
C LEU A 101 -3.40 19.10 14.07
N THR A 102 -4.00 18.09 14.70
CA THR A 102 -4.07 18.02 16.16
C THR A 102 -2.68 17.80 16.77
N ARG A 103 -2.54 18.10 18.05
CA ARG A 103 -1.28 17.90 18.79
C ARG A 103 -0.88 16.43 18.75
N GLU A 104 -1.83 15.53 18.98
CA GLU A 104 -1.61 14.08 19.04
C GLU A 104 -1.12 13.54 17.68
N THR A 105 -1.69 14.00 16.57
CA THR A 105 -1.27 13.60 15.24
C THR A 105 0.16 14.08 14.93
N TRP A 106 0.47 15.31 15.29
CA TRP A 106 1.82 15.84 15.11
C TRP A 106 2.86 15.09 15.94
N GLU A 107 2.59 14.88 17.24
CA GLU A 107 3.49 14.17 18.15
C GLU A 107 3.74 12.74 17.63
N ALA A 108 2.69 11.99 17.32
CA ALA A 108 2.81 10.64 16.75
C ALA A 108 3.65 10.61 15.45
N THR A 109 3.49 11.63 14.58
CA THR A 109 4.27 11.73 13.34
C THR A 109 5.74 12.02 13.61
N ASN A 110 6.02 12.92 14.54
CA ASN A 110 7.39 13.29 14.88
C ASN A 110 8.12 12.16 15.61
N GLU A 111 7.46 11.48 16.54
CA GLU A 111 8.00 10.29 17.22
C GLU A 111 8.28 9.15 16.23
N CYS A 112 7.35 8.89 15.31
CA CYS A 112 7.57 7.91 14.24
C CYS A 112 8.85 8.21 13.45
N TRP A 113 9.06 9.46 13.09
CA TRP A 113 10.27 9.86 12.36
C TRP A 113 11.54 9.66 13.19
N ILE A 114 11.55 10.06 14.47
CA ILE A 114 12.71 9.92 15.37
C ILE A 114 13.09 8.45 15.51
N ASP A 115 12.11 7.60 15.81
CA ASP A 115 12.33 6.19 16.07
C ASP A 115 12.79 5.43 14.82
N LEU A 116 12.11 5.65 13.69
CA LEU A 116 12.49 4.96 12.44
C LEU A 116 13.82 5.46 11.89
N LYS A 117 14.15 6.74 12.06
CA LYS A 117 15.48 7.26 11.71
C LYS A 117 16.59 6.57 12.52
N SER A 118 16.36 6.34 13.81
CA SER A 118 17.33 5.63 14.68
C SER A 118 17.39 4.15 14.30
N LEU A 119 16.24 3.50 14.10
CA LEU A 119 16.14 2.07 13.80
C LEU A 119 16.78 1.72 12.45
N LEU A 120 16.65 2.61 11.48
CA LEU A 120 17.15 2.46 10.11
C LEU A 120 18.45 3.24 9.87
N GLU A 121 19.17 3.67 10.91
CA GLU A 121 20.45 4.36 10.75
C GLU A 121 21.50 3.48 10.07
N LYS A 122 21.49 2.17 10.36
CA LYS A 122 22.37 1.16 9.78
C LYS A 122 21.58 0.12 9.01
N ARG A 123 22.27 -0.61 8.14
CA ARG A 123 21.68 -1.75 7.43
C ARG A 123 21.10 -2.76 8.45
N VAL A 124 19.85 -3.15 8.22
CA VAL A 124 19.13 -4.08 9.09
C VAL A 124 19.64 -5.49 8.89
N LYS A 125 19.99 -6.18 9.97
CA LYS A 125 20.40 -7.57 9.90
C LYS A 125 19.20 -8.49 9.70
N PRO A 126 19.36 -9.65 9.04
CA PRO A 126 18.26 -10.60 8.81
C PRO A 126 17.50 -10.99 10.08
N ALA A 127 18.20 -11.20 11.20
CA ALA A 127 17.58 -11.57 12.48
C ALA A 127 16.73 -10.45 13.10
N GLU A 128 17.01 -9.17 12.78
CA GLU A 128 16.33 -8.00 13.30
C GLU A 128 15.12 -7.59 12.42
N MET A 129 15.03 -8.15 11.21
CA MET A 129 14.06 -7.76 10.19
C MET A 129 12.60 -7.85 10.65
N PRO A 130 12.14 -8.91 11.33
CA PRO A 130 10.74 -8.99 11.79
C PRO A 130 10.40 -7.86 12.77
N GLU A 131 11.31 -7.51 13.68
CA GLU A 131 11.09 -6.42 14.67
C GLU A 131 11.04 -5.05 13.98
N VAL A 132 11.91 -4.82 13.00
CA VAL A 132 11.93 -3.58 12.21
C VAL A 132 10.64 -3.42 11.43
N ILE A 133 10.19 -4.45 10.71
CA ILE A 133 8.94 -4.45 9.97
C ILE A 133 7.74 -4.16 10.89
N ASP A 134 7.70 -4.81 12.05
CA ASP A 134 6.63 -4.58 13.02
C ASP A 134 6.69 -3.20 13.66
N ALA A 135 7.87 -2.64 13.88
CA ALA A 135 8.02 -1.27 14.35
C ALA A 135 7.46 -0.27 13.33
N ILE A 136 7.78 -0.41 12.05
CA ILE A 136 7.26 0.45 10.97
C ILE A 136 5.72 0.38 10.94
N LYS A 137 5.15 -0.83 10.94
CA LYS A 137 3.68 -1.03 10.94
C LYS A 137 3.01 -0.40 12.16
N ARG A 138 3.58 -0.59 13.36
CA ARG A 138 3.05 0.00 14.61
C ARG A 138 3.10 1.52 14.59
N ARG A 139 4.21 2.13 14.18
CA ARG A 139 4.35 3.60 14.13
C ARG A 139 3.39 4.24 13.13
N ALA A 140 3.25 3.67 11.93
CA ALA A 140 2.24 4.12 10.96
C ALA A 140 0.81 3.96 11.51
N GLY A 141 0.53 2.86 12.21
CA GLY A 141 -0.75 2.61 12.88
C GLY A 141 -1.08 3.65 13.96
N LEU A 142 -0.08 4.07 14.76
CA LEU A 142 -0.25 5.10 15.79
C LEU A 142 -0.60 6.46 15.20
N ILE A 143 0.06 6.88 14.12
CA ILE A 143 -0.27 8.14 13.43
C ILE A 143 -1.72 8.13 12.94
N ARG A 144 -2.14 7.04 12.29
CA ARG A 144 -3.54 6.90 11.83
C ARG A 144 -4.53 6.87 12.97
N GLY A 145 -4.20 6.20 14.07
CA GLY A 145 -5.02 6.14 15.29
C GLY A 145 -5.19 7.52 15.93
N ALA A 146 -4.08 8.24 16.11
CA ALA A 146 -4.09 9.60 16.64
C ALA A 146 -4.94 10.54 15.77
N PHE A 147 -4.71 10.53 14.44
CA PHE A 147 -5.49 11.32 13.50
C PHE A 147 -6.98 10.96 13.53
N HIS A 148 -7.30 9.67 13.47
CA HIS A 148 -8.69 9.21 13.49
C HIS A 148 -9.40 9.53 14.79
N GLY A 149 -8.72 9.47 15.93
CA GLY A 149 -9.27 9.71 17.26
C GLY A 149 -9.45 11.18 17.62
N SER A 150 -8.71 12.11 16.98
CA SER A 150 -8.68 13.51 17.40
C SER A 150 -9.08 14.54 16.34
N THR A 151 -9.23 14.15 15.07
CA THR A 151 -9.55 15.08 13.97
C THR A 151 -11.04 15.17 13.69
N LEU A 152 -11.56 16.37 13.56
CA LEU A 152 -12.93 16.64 13.13
C LEU A 152 -13.18 16.04 11.73
N ARG A 153 -14.39 15.48 11.51
CA ARG A 153 -14.81 14.87 10.23
C ARG A 153 -15.25 15.94 9.24
N ASN A 154 -14.30 16.72 8.78
CA ASN A 154 -14.46 17.80 7.80
C ASN A 154 -13.58 17.55 6.57
N GLU A 155 -13.43 18.54 5.69
CA GLU A 155 -12.60 18.45 4.49
C GLU A 155 -11.14 18.02 4.76
N LEU A 156 -10.53 18.45 5.90
CA LEU A 156 -9.16 18.04 6.29
C LEU A 156 -9.07 16.51 6.45
N TYR A 157 -10.06 15.96 7.15
CA TYR A 157 -10.16 14.52 7.35
C TYR A 157 -10.36 13.80 6.02
N ASN A 158 -11.23 14.30 5.15
CA ASN A 158 -11.56 13.66 3.89
C ASN A 158 -10.34 13.55 2.97
N PHE A 159 -9.52 14.62 2.82
CA PHE A 159 -8.30 14.56 2.02
C PHE A 159 -7.27 13.57 2.56
N ALA A 160 -7.05 13.54 3.86
CA ALA A 160 -6.15 12.58 4.50
C ALA A 160 -6.61 11.13 4.28
N ARG A 161 -7.91 10.87 4.36
CA ARG A 161 -8.51 9.55 4.13
C ARG A 161 -8.40 9.11 2.68
N ILE A 162 -8.67 10.01 1.74
CA ILE A 162 -8.50 9.73 0.30
C ILE A 162 -7.04 9.34 0.02
N GLY A 163 -6.07 10.12 0.51
CA GLY A 163 -4.66 9.79 0.38
C GLY A 163 -4.31 8.40 0.94
N THR A 164 -4.82 8.08 2.14
CA THR A 164 -4.62 6.76 2.75
C THR A 164 -5.15 5.63 1.87
N PHE A 165 -6.39 5.74 1.37
CA PHE A 165 -7.02 4.63 0.67
C PHE A 165 -6.55 4.45 -0.76
N ILE A 166 -6.19 5.52 -1.48
CA ILE A 166 -5.53 5.43 -2.79
C ILE A 166 -4.22 4.65 -2.65
N GLU A 167 -3.39 4.99 -1.67
CA GLU A 167 -2.11 4.32 -1.46
C GLU A 167 -2.29 2.87 -0.98
N ARG A 168 -3.30 2.61 -0.17
CA ARG A 168 -3.62 1.28 0.32
C ARG A 168 -4.11 0.35 -0.78
N ALA A 169 -4.95 0.85 -1.68
CA ALA A 169 -5.43 0.11 -2.84
C ALA A 169 -4.28 -0.23 -3.79
N ASP A 170 -3.43 0.76 -4.11
CA ASP A 170 -2.21 0.56 -4.91
C ASP A 170 -1.32 -0.54 -4.30
N ASN A 171 -1.08 -0.50 -3.00
CA ASN A 171 -0.25 -1.50 -2.34
C ASN A 171 -0.86 -2.91 -2.35
N THR A 172 -2.17 -3.04 -2.11
CA THR A 172 -2.80 -4.37 -2.12
C THR A 172 -2.69 -4.98 -3.51
N SER A 173 -2.87 -4.19 -4.57
CA SER A 173 -2.64 -4.64 -5.95
C SER A 173 -1.20 -5.14 -6.13
N ARG A 174 -0.20 -4.37 -5.69
CA ARG A 174 1.22 -4.73 -5.81
C ARG A 174 1.58 -5.97 -5.01
N ILE A 175 1.07 -6.14 -3.80
CA ILE A 175 1.32 -7.34 -2.99
C ILE A 175 0.68 -8.59 -3.62
N LEU A 176 -0.51 -8.47 -4.20
CA LEU A 176 -1.13 -9.56 -4.96
C LEU A 176 -0.29 -9.91 -6.19
N ASP A 177 0.22 -8.89 -6.86
CA ASP A 177 1.00 -9.03 -8.08
C ASP A 177 2.39 -9.66 -7.87
N VAL A 178 2.96 -9.56 -6.66
CA VAL A 178 4.19 -10.31 -6.32
C VAL A 178 4.08 -11.79 -6.66
N LYS A 179 2.87 -12.36 -6.51
CA LYS A 179 2.62 -13.77 -6.82
C LYS A 179 2.81 -14.11 -8.30
N TYR A 180 2.56 -13.17 -9.20
CA TYR A 180 2.81 -13.36 -10.64
C TYR A 180 4.31 -13.54 -10.93
N TYR A 181 5.17 -12.79 -10.25
CA TYR A 181 6.62 -12.88 -10.43
C TYR A 181 7.25 -14.06 -9.68
N VAL A 182 6.54 -14.64 -8.72
CA VAL A 182 7.02 -15.84 -7.99
C VAL A 182 6.62 -17.09 -8.77
N LEU A 183 7.52 -17.53 -9.64
CA LEU A 183 7.30 -18.74 -10.46
C LEU A 183 7.17 -19.99 -9.59
N LEU A 184 6.14 -20.79 -9.88
CA LEU A 184 6.04 -22.14 -9.41
C LEU A 184 7.02 -23.04 -10.20
N PRO A 185 7.54 -24.14 -9.61
CA PRO A 185 8.47 -25.04 -10.30
C PRO A 185 7.92 -25.62 -11.61
N SER A 186 6.61 -25.74 -11.73
CA SER A 186 5.90 -26.21 -12.93
C SER A 186 4.43 -25.80 -12.90
N VAL A 187 3.76 -25.87 -14.05
CA VAL A 187 2.31 -25.64 -14.14
C VAL A 187 1.51 -26.64 -13.28
N SER A 188 2.00 -27.85 -13.11
CA SER A 188 1.39 -28.87 -12.23
C SER A 188 1.47 -28.53 -10.73
N ALA A 189 2.28 -27.54 -10.35
CA ALA A 189 2.36 -27.06 -8.97
C ALA A 189 1.26 -26.04 -8.60
N VAL A 190 0.47 -25.59 -9.57
CA VAL A 190 -0.72 -24.73 -9.31
C VAL A 190 -1.71 -25.52 -8.46
N GLY A 191 -2.15 -24.93 -7.33
CA GLY A 191 -3.03 -25.59 -6.35
C GLY A 191 -2.33 -26.57 -5.42
N SER A 192 -1.00 -26.73 -5.53
CA SER A 192 -0.21 -27.55 -4.61
C SER A 192 -0.11 -26.93 -3.22
N SER A 193 0.42 -27.70 -2.25
CA SER A 193 0.71 -27.17 -0.91
C SER A 193 1.68 -25.99 -0.93
N LEU A 194 2.65 -25.97 -1.84
CA LEU A 194 3.58 -24.85 -2.03
C LEU A 194 2.84 -23.58 -2.50
N ASP A 195 1.98 -23.71 -3.48
CA ASP A 195 1.16 -22.61 -3.99
C ASP A 195 0.26 -22.03 -2.88
N ASN A 196 -0.39 -22.90 -2.12
CA ASN A 196 -1.23 -22.48 -0.99
C ASN A 196 -0.43 -21.74 0.10
N VAL A 197 0.78 -22.19 0.44
CA VAL A 197 1.66 -21.50 1.40
C VAL A 197 2.08 -20.11 0.88
N GLN A 198 2.34 -19.98 -0.41
CA GLN A 198 2.65 -18.68 -1.01
C GLN A 198 1.45 -17.72 -0.94
N TRP A 199 0.24 -18.20 -1.25
CA TRP A 199 -1.00 -17.41 -1.11
C TRP A 199 -1.29 -17.04 0.36
N GLU A 200 -1.06 -17.94 1.29
CA GLU A 200 -1.15 -17.66 2.73
C GLU A 200 -0.15 -16.57 3.15
N SER A 201 1.05 -16.57 2.58
CA SER A 201 2.07 -15.55 2.83
C SER A 201 1.59 -14.14 2.40
N ILE A 202 0.86 -14.04 1.30
CA ILE A 202 0.20 -12.81 0.87
C ILE A 202 -0.78 -12.31 1.93
N LEU A 203 -1.69 -13.17 2.41
CA LEU A 203 -2.64 -12.82 3.46
C LEU A 203 -1.95 -12.33 4.74
N ARG A 204 -0.86 -12.98 5.15
CA ARG A 204 -0.08 -12.59 6.33
C ARG A 204 0.56 -11.21 6.16
N SER A 205 1.11 -10.92 4.98
CA SER A 205 1.77 -9.65 4.68
C SER A 205 0.81 -8.46 4.76
N VAL A 206 -0.44 -8.62 4.34
CA VAL A 206 -1.47 -7.59 4.47
C VAL A 206 -2.25 -7.65 5.80
N SER A 207 -1.81 -8.49 6.76
CA SER A 207 -2.48 -8.73 8.05
C SER A 207 -3.93 -9.20 7.92
N ALA A 208 -4.24 -9.94 6.86
CA ALA A 208 -5.58 -10.39 6.49
C ALA A 208 -5.86 -11.87 6.88
N HIS A 209 -4.82 -12.62 7.28
CA HIS A 209 -4.91 -14.06 7.49
C HIS A 209 -6.04 -14.48 8.43
N ARG A 210 -6.18 -13.84 9.60
CA ARG A 210 -7.23 -14.18 10.56
C ARG A 210 -8.63 -13.79 10.05
N ALA A 211 -8.76 -12.62 9.43
CA ALA A 211 -10.02 -12.17 8.86
C ALA A 211 -10.47 -13.07 7.70
N TYR A 212 -9.51 -13.54 6.89
CA TYR A 212 -9.77 -14.52 5.84
C TYR A 212 -10.32 -15.84 6.41
N SER A 213 -9.70 -16.38 7.48
CA SER A 213 -10.17 -17.62 8.12
C SER A 213 -11.60 -17.51 8.62
N TRP A 214 -12.05 -16.33 9.06
CA TRP A 214 -13.45 -16.11 9.46
C TRP A 214 -14.42 -16.03 8.28
N ALA A 215 -13.95 -15.58 7.11
CA ALA A 215 -14.80 -15.39 5.93
C ALA A 215 -14.89 -16.65 5.04
N TYR A 216 -13.85 -17.51 5.03
CA TYR A 216 -13.71 -18.63 4.11
C TYR A 216 -13.40 -19.97 4.81
N ASP A 217 -13.76 -20.12 6.08
CA ASP A 217 -13.61 -21.38 6.87
C ASP A 217 -12.20 -22.01 6.81
N GLY A 218 -11.17 -21.19 6.54
CA GLY A 218 -9.77 -21.62 6.51
C GLY A 218 -9.33 -22.37 5.24
N GLU A 219 -10.13 -22.41 4.19
CA GLU A 219 -9.72 -22.96 2.90
C GLU A 219 -8.84 -21.98 2.10
N TYR A 220 -7.53 -22.20 2.07
CA TYR A 220 -6.57 -21.37 1.35
C TYR A 220 -6.52 -21.72 -0.14
N ARG A 221 -7.41 -21.11 -0.94
CA ARG A 221 -7.44 -21.24 -2.39
C ARG A 221 -7.10 -19.90 -3.05
N ALA A 222 -6.31 -19.92 -4.10
CA ALA A 222 -5.91 -18.75 -4.87
C ALA A 222 -7.10 -17.83 -5.21
N MET A 223 -8.18 -18.41 -5.77
CA MET A 223 -9.39 -17.68 -6.15
C MET A 223 -10.06 -17.00 -4.95
N ASN A 224 -10.20 -17.67 -3.81
CA ASN A 224 -10.82 -17.12 -2.61
C ASN A 224 -9.97 -15.99 -2.01
N ILE A 225 -8.65 -16.12 -2.06
CA ILE A 225 -7.73 -15.09 -1.56
C ILE A 225 -7.71 -13.86 -2.48
N ALA A 226 -7.72 -14.08 -3.78
CA ALA A 226 -7.86 -13.01 -4.76
C ALA A 226 -9.20 -12.29 -4.58
N ASP A 227 -10.32 -13.02 -4.44
CA ASP A 227 -11.64 -12.44 -4.15
C ASP A 227 -11.63 -11.59 -2.87
N PHE A 228 -11.10 -12.15 -1.79
CA PHE A 228 -11.04 -11.48 -0.49
C PHE A 228 -10.24 -10.18 -0.50
N LEU A 229 -9.15 -10.13 -1.26
CA LEU A 229 -8.28 -8.94 -1.33
C LEU A 229 -8.66 -7.98 -2.45
N THR A 230 -9.50 -8.40 -3.42
CA THR A 230 -9.98 -7.51 -4.48
C THR A 230 -11.41 -7.04 -4.25
N LEU A 231 -12.37 -7.95 -4.06
CA LEU A 231 -13.81 -7.65 -4.15
C LEU A 231 -14.54 -7.59 -2.81
N ASN A 232 -13.94 -8.08 -1.70
CA ASN A 232 -14.61 -8.10 -0.41
C ASN A 232 -14.74 -6.70 0.19
N VAL A 233 -15.98 -6.22 0.39
CA VAL A 233 -16.27 -4.87 0.91
C VAL A 233 -16.06 -4.71 2.43
N GLN A 234 -15.79 -5.78 3.16
CA GLN A 234 -15.58 -5.75 4.61
C GLN A 234 -14.10 -5.79 4.99
N MET A 235 -13.22 -6.26 4.09
CA MET A 235 -11.78 -6.32 4.36
C MET A 235 -11.13 -4.95 4.20
N PRO A 236 -10.57 -4.32 5.27
CA PRO A 236 -10.06 -2.94 5.22
C PRO A 236 -8.91 -2.69 4.24
N ARG A 237 -8.32 -3.75 3.68
CA ARG A 237 -7.25 -3.68 2.68
C ARG A 237 -7.65 -4.20 1.31
N SER A 238 -8.89 -4.64 1.10
CA SER A 238 -9.34 -5.00 -0.25
C SER A 238 -9.46 -3.75 -1.13
N LEU A 239 -9.41 -3.95 -2.44
CA LEU A 239 -9.59 -2.87 -3.41
C LEU A 239 -11.01 -2.29 -3.29
N ALA A 240 -12.02 -3.15 -3.19
CA ALA A 240 -13.43 -2.75 -3.04
C ALA A 240 -13.65 -1.89 -1.80
N TYR A 241 -13.16 -2.32 -0.63
CA TYR A 241 -13.27 -1.51 0.60
C TYR A 241 -12.59 -0.14 0.46
N CYS A 242 -11.37 -0.11 -0.12
CA CYS A 242 -10.64 1.13 -0.32
C CYS A 242 -11.45 2.10 -1.19
N TYR A 243 -12.03 1.61 -2.28
CA TYR A 243 -12.82 2.45 -3.19
C TYR A 243 -14.16 2.89 -2.60
N GLU A 244 -14.82 2.09 -1.77
CA GLU A 244 -15.97 2.55 -0.97
C GLU A 244 -15.59 3.77 -0.11
N LYS A 245 -14.41 3.75 0.51
CA LYS A 245 -13.95 4.87 1.34
C LYS A 245 -13.51 6.07 0.50
N ILE A 246 -12.86 5.86 -0.65
CA ILE A 246 -12.48 6.95 -1.56
C ILE A 246 -13.74 7.68 -2.04
N VAL A 247 -14.70 6.95 -2.59
CA VAL A 247 -15.95 7.50 -3.11
C VAL A 247 -16.73 8.23 -2.00
N SER A 248 -16.84 7.64 -0.81
CA SER A 248 -17.53 8.28 0.32
C SER A 248 -16.86 9.62 0.70
N ASN A 249 -15.52 9.66 0.80
CA ASN A 249 -14.82 10.89 1.17
C ASN A 249 -14.84 11.94 0.05
N LEU A 250 -14.77 11.54 -1.23
CA LEU A 250 -14.98 12.43 -2.37
C LEU A 250 -16.41 12.98 -2.36
N GLY A 251 -17.41 12.15 -2.05
CA GLY A 251 -18.81 12.57 -1.94
C GLY A 251 -19.02 13.63 -0.86
N TYR A 252 -18.36 13.53 0.31
CA TYR A 252 -18.41 14.58 1.33
C TYR A 252 -17.76 15.87 0.82
N LEU A 253 -16.63 15.79 0.11
CA LEU A 253 -16.02 16.97 -0.49
C LEU A 253 -16.92 17.62 -1.56
N ALA A 254 -17.63 16.82 -2.37
CA ALA A 254 -18.58 17.34 -3.34
C ALA A 254 -19.75 18.09 -2.67
N GLN A 255 -20.20 17.63 -1.49
CA GLN A 255 -21.21 18.33 -0.70
C GLN A 255 -20.65 19.62 -0.09
N ASP A 256 -19.44 19.59 0.48
CA ASP A 256 -18.80 20.75 1.11
C ASP A 256 -18.48 21.87 0.11
N TYR A 257 -18.12 21.50 -1.14
CA TYR A 257 -17.77 22.45 -2.21
C TYR A 257 -18.91 22.73 -3.20
N GLU A 258 -20.05 22.04 -3.06
CA GLU A 258 -21.21 22.11 -3.98
C GLU A 258 -20.81 21.84 -5.45
N GLU A 259 -19.76 21.02 -5.67
CA GLU A 259 -19.18 20.76 -6.98
C GLU A 259 -18.76 19.31 -7.12
N ARG A 260 -19.03 18.69 -8.28
CA ARG A 260 -18.48 17.40 -8.68
C ARG A 260 -17.38 17.60 -9.72
N LEU A 261 -16.23 16.99 -9.47
CA LEU A 261 -15.05 17.03 -10.32
C LEU A 261 -14.90 15.70 -11.08
N PRO A 262 -14.11 15.63 -12.18
CA PRO A 262 -13.88 14.39 -12.93
C PRO A 262 -13.42 13.21 -12.05
N ALA A 263 -12.65 13.47 -11.00
CA ALA A 263 -12.21 12.48 -10.03
C ALA A 263 -13.37 11.69 -9.38
N HIS A 264 -14.56 12.27 -9.24
CA HIS A 264 -15.73 11.57 -8.70
C HIS A 264 -16.21 10.49 -9.67
N ASP A 265 -16.27 10.81 -10.96
CA ASP A 265 -16.76 9.88 -11.98
C ASP A 265 -15.76 8.74 -12.20
N THR A 266 -14.46 9.04 -12.20
CA THR A 266 -13.41 8.02 -12.24
C THR A 266 -13.46 7.09 -11.03
N ALA A 267 -13.63 7.63 -9.81
CA ALA A 267 -13.73 6.83 -8.60
C ALA A 267 -14.99 5.95 -8.59
N ASP A 268 -16.14 6.50 -9.02
CA ASP A 268 -17.40 5.77 -9.14
C ASP A 268 -17.31 4.64 -10.18
N ALA A 269 -16.65 4.87 -11.32
CA ALA A 269 -16.43 3.86 -12.36
C ALA A 269 -15.57 2.69 -11.86
N ILE A 270 -14.48 2.99 -11.12
CA ILE A 270 -13.63 1.93 -10.54
C ILE A 270 -14.40 1.15 -9.47
N ARG A 271 -15.11 1.83 -8.56
CA ARG A 271 -15.98 1.18 -7.57
C ARG A 271 -17.01 0.26 -8.23
N THR A 272 -17.70 0.75 -9.25
CA THR A 272 -18.69 -0.04 -9.99
C THR A 272 -18.07 -1.30 -10.60
N THR A 273 -16.87 -1.18 -11.19
CA THR A 273 -16.13 -2.33 -11.71
C THR A 273 -15.88 -3.38 -10.62
N LEU A 274 -15.42 -2.94 -9.43
CA LEU A 274 -15.13 -3.83 -8.29
C LEU A 274 -16.39 -4.47 -7.68
N GLN A 275 -17.56 -3.81 -7.79
CA GLN A 275 -18.83 -4.32 -7.28
C GLN A 275 -19.54 -5.29 -8.23
N THR A 276 -19.32 -5.13 -9.54
CA THR A 276 -20.07 -5.86 -10.56
C THR A 276 -19.32 -7.05 -11.15
N ARG A 277 -17.98 -7.07 -11.06
CA ARG A 277 -17.20 -8.21 -11.57
C ARG A 277 -17.19 -9.38 -10.61
N ALA A 278 -17.29 -10.60 -11.18
CA ALA A 278 -17.04 -11.81 -10.42
C ALA A 278 -15.54 -12.14 -10.44
N ILE A 279 -15.04 -12.71 -9.36
CA ILE A 279 -13.61 -13.09 -9.28
C ILE A 279 -13.21 -14.09 -10.38
N ARG A 280 -14.11 -14.97 -10.79
CA ARG A 280 -13.86 -15.92 -11.88
C ARG A 280 -13.52 -15.18 -13.18
N ASP A 281 -14.26 -14.14 -13.52
CA ASP A 281 -14.03 -13.37 -14.75
C ASP A 281 -12.69 -12.65 -14.72
N ILE A 282 -12.27 -12.18 -13.53
CA ILE A 282 -10.93 -11.57 -13.31
C ILE A 282 -9.84 -12.61 -13.50
N MET A 283 -10.01 -13.81 -12.93
CA MET A 283 -9.02 -14.89 -13.05
C MET A 283 -8.91 -15.40 -14.48
N ASP A 284 -10.03 -15.51 -15.20
CA ASP A 284 -10.10 -15.96 -16.61
C ASP A 284 -9.46 -14.95 -17.57
N GLN A 285 -9.55 -13.65 -17.28
CA GLN A 285 -8.89 -12.57 -18.04
C GLN A 285 -7.40 -12.41 -17.70
N GLY A 286 -6.97 -12.87 -16.53
CA GLY A 286 -5.64 -12.69 -15.95
C GLY A 286 -5.67 -11.73 -14.76
N LEU A 287 -5.29 -12.23 -13.59
CA LEU A 287 -5.24 -11.41 -12.39
C LEU A 287 -4.18 -10.30 -12.50
N HIS A 288 -3.02 -10.60 -13.10
CA HIS A 288 -1.94 -9.64 -13.30
C HIS A 288 -2.39 -8.46 -14.15
N GLU A 289 -2.99 -8.72 -15.31
CA GLU A 289 -3.48 -7.71 -16.24
C GLU A 289 -4.58 -6.84 -15.61
N PHE A 290 -5.45 -7.45 -14.80
CA PHE A 290 -6.45 -6.71 -14.02
C PHE A 290 -5.80 -5.77 -13.00
N LEU A 291 -4.77 -6.22 -12.29
CA LEU A 291 -4.07 -5.43 -11.28
C LEU A 291 -3.27 -4.28 -11.91
N GLU A 292 -2.64 -4.49 -13.07
CA GLU A 292 -1.95 -3.42 -13.82
C GLU A 292 -2.92 -2.33 -14.29
N ASP A 293 -4.05 -2.71 -14.90
CA ASP A 293 -5.11 -1.75 -15.29
C ASP A 293 -5.62 -0.99 -14.07
N PHE A 294 -5.88 -1.70 -12.97
CA PHE A 294 -6.32 -1.08 -11.73
C PHE A 294 -5.31 -0.04 -11.20
N VAL A 295 -4.02 -0.36 -11.16
CA VAL A 295 -2.96 0.58 -10.71
C VAL A 295 -2.90 1.80 -11.61
N SER A 296 -3.00 1.61 -12.94
CA SER A 296 -3.02 2.70 -13.90
C SER A 296 -4.20 3.66 -13.65
N ARG A 297 -5.41 3.14 -13.49
CA ARG A 297 -6.62 3.92 -13.20
C ARG A 297 -6.57 4.59 -11.82
N ASN A 298 -6.00 3.92 -10.82
CA ASN A 298 -5.78 4.48 -9.48
C ASN A 298 -4.81 5.67 -9.51
N ASN A 299 -3.77 5.61 -10.33
CA ASN A 299 -2.83 6.71 -10.56
C ASN A 299 -3.50 7.88 -11.30
N GLN A 300 -4.31 7.59 -12.32
CA GLN A 300 -5.12 8.60 -13.01
C GLN A 300 -6.03 9.35 -12.02
N LEU A 301 -6.76 8.62 -11.16
CA LEU A 301 -7.59 9.21 -10.12
C LEU A 301 -6.78 10.15 -9.20
N GLY A 302 -5.57 9.74 -8.81
CA GLY A 302 -4.67 10.59 -8.00
C GLY A 302 -4.30 11.90 -8.70
N ALA A 303 -4.05 11.87 -10.01
CA ALA A 303 -3.78 13.06 -10.82
C ALA A 303 -5.02 13.96 -10.95
N GLU A 304 -6.20 13.39 -11.21
CA GLU A 304 -7.47 14.13 -11.29
C GLU A 304 -7.81 14.83 -9.97
N ILE A 305 -7.59 14.18 -8.83
CA ILE A 305 -7.76 14.79 -7.50
C ILE A 305 -6.80 15.97 -7.33
N SER A 306 -5.53 15.79 -7.64
CA SER A 306 -4.52 16.85 -7.56
C SER A 306 -4.88 18.06 -8.41
N ASN A 307 -5.35 17.85 -9.63
CA ASN A 307 -5.73 18.91 -10.55
C ASN A 307 -7.03 19.58 -10.12
N GLY A 308 -8.06 18.82 -9.81
CA GLY A 308 -9.39 19.31 -9.47
C GLY A 308 -9.39 20.15 -8.18
N TYR A 309 -8.67 19.69 -7.16
CA TYR A 309 -8.55 20.43 -5.89
C TYR A 309 -7.35 21.39 -5.84
N ARG A 310 -6.71 21.67 -6.98
CA ARG A 310 -5.67 22.69 -7.17
C ARG A 310 -4.51 22.54 -6.17
N PHE A 311 -3.92 21.37 -6.07
CA PHE A 311 -2.84 21.09 -5.12
C PHE A 311 -1.57 21.92 -5.37
N TYR A 312 -1.42 22.50 -6.56
CA TYR A 312 -0.23 23.25 -7.00
C TYR A 312 -0.39 24.79 -6.89
N VAL A 313 -1.49 25.26 -6.32
CA VAL A 313 -1.77 26.70 -6.19
C VAL A 313 -1.62 27.18 -4.75
#